data_4de20d1d5269ef396e3573f8068aa3e0
#
_entry.id   4de20d1d5269ef396e3573f8068aa3e0
#
_cell.length_a   1.000
_cell.length_b   1.000
_cell.length_c   1.000
_cell.angle_alpha   90.00
_cell.angle_beta   90.00
_cell.angle_gamma   90.00
#
_symmetry.space_group_name_H-M   'P 1'
#
loop_
_entity.id
_entity.type
_entity.pdbx_description
1 polymer ?
#
loop_
_entity_poly.entity_id
_entity_poly.type
_entity_poly.pdbx_seq_one_letter_code
_entity_poly.pdbx_strand_id
1 'polypeptide(L)' 'MDLNAVNIFIQVIECGSFTDAAQVLKITKSTVSRKLSELEEHLGV' A
#
# COMPACT_ATOMS: atom_id res chain seq x y z
N MET A 1 -4.38 13.39 -3.84
CA MET A 1 -3.93 12.13 -3.25
C MET A 1 -3.86 11.06 -4.31
N ASP A 2 -2.90 10.16 -4.18
CA ASP A 2 -2.72 9.07 -5.13
C ASP A 2 -3.73 7.96 -4.83
N LEU A 3 -4.63 7.69 -5.77
CA LEU A 3 -5.64 6.64 -5.60
C LEU A 3 -4.98 5.25 -5.47
N ASN A 4 -3.82 5.08 -6.09
CA ASN A 4 -3.10 3.81 -5.97
C ASN A 4 -2.66 3.54 -4.54
N ALA A 5 -2.23 4.58 -3.83
CA ALA A 5 -1.82 4.42 -2.44
C ALA A 5 -2.99 3.98 -1.57
N VAL A 6 -4.18 4.55 -1.80
CA VAL A 6 -5.38 4.19 -1.06
C VAL A 6 -5.75 2.73 -1.35
N ASN A 7 -5.72 2.33 -2.63
CA ASN A 7 -6.04 0.96 -3.02
C ASN A 7 -5.07 -0.04 -2.39
N ILE A 8 -3.78 0.30 -2.37
CA ILE A 8 -2.76 -0.55 -1.76
C ILE A 8 -3.03 -0.70 -0.27
N PHE A 9 -3.37 0.39 0.40
CA PHE A 9 -3.67 0.36 1.84
C PHE A 9 -4.84 -0.58 2.13
N ILE A 10 -5.90 -0.48 1.33
CA ILE A 10 -7.08 -1.35 1.48
C ILE A 10 -6.68 -2.81 1.28
N GLN A 11 -5.88 -3.10 0.26
CA GLN A 11 -5.43 -4.47 0.00
C GLN A 11 -4.60 -5.03 1.15
N VAL A 12 -3.72 -4.20 1.73
CA VAL A 12 -2.92 -4.63 2.86
C VAL A 12 -3.81 -5.02 4.03
N ILE A 13 -4.84 -4.23 4.30
CA ILE A 13 -5.77 -4.52 5.38
C ILE A 13 -6.55 -5.81 5.10
N GLU A 14 -7.04 -5.98 3.88
CA GLU A 14 -7.85 -7.14 3.52
C GLU A 14 -7.02 -8.42 3.49
N CYS A 15 -5.79 -8.34 2.98
CA CYS A 15 -4.92 -9.50 2.90
C CYS A 15 -4.25 -9.82 4.23
N GLY A 16 -4.09 -8.83 5.07
CA GLY A 16 -3.46 -9.00 6.37
C GLY A 16 -1.94 -9.00 6.32
N SER A 17 -1.34 -8.77 5.15
CA SER A 17 0.12 -8.71 5.05
C SER A 17 0.54 -7.96 3.80
N PHE A 18 1.72 -7.33 3.89
CA PHE A 18 2.31 -6.62 2.76
C PHE A 18 2.68 -7.58 1.63
N THR A 19 3.18 -8.76 1.98
CA THR A 19 3.59 -9.76 1.01
C THR A 19 2.41 -10.21 0.16
N ASP A 20 1.31 -10.55 0.81
CA ASP A 20 0.11 -11.00 0.10
C ASP A 20 -0.47 -9.87 -0.74
N ALA A 21 -0.52 -8.66 -0.20
CA ALA A 21 -1.02 -7.52 -0.95
C ALA A 21 -0.17 -7.26 -2.20
N ALA A 22 1.16 -7.36 -2.06
CA ALA A 22 2.04 -7.17 -3.19
C ALA A 22 1.78 -8.21 -4.28
N GLN A 23 1.55 -9.45 -3.89
CA GLN A 23 1.25 -10.52 -4.84
C GLN A 23 -0.07 -10.28 -5.56
N VAL A 24 -1.10 -9.89 -4.82
CA VAL A 24 -2.42 -9.61 -5.40
C VAL A 24 -2.33 -8.46 -6.39
N LEU A 25 -1.58 -7.43 -6.04
CA LEU A 25 -1.44 -6.24 -6.87
C LEU A 25 -0.37 -6.39 -7.95
N LYS A 26 0.41 -7.48 -7.90
CA LYS A 26 1.49 -7.77 -8.85
C LYS A 26 2.57 -6.69 -8.84
N ILE A 27 2.91 -6.24 -7.64
CA ILE A 27 3.98 -5.26 -7.42
C ILE A 27 4.90 -5.81 -6.33
N THR A 28 6.04 -5.11 -6.11
CA THR A 28 6.99 -5.54 -5.10
C THR A 28 6.58 -5.05 -3.71
N LYS A 29 7.07 -5.72 -2.67
CA LYS A 29 6.87 -5.26 -1.30
C LYS A 29 7.41 -3.85 -1.11
N SER A 30 8.55 -3.55 -1.74
CA SER A 30 9.14 -2.21 -1.66
C SER A 30 8.19 -1.16 -2.18
N THR A 31 7.49 -1.46 -3.28
CA THR A 31 6.51 -0.53 -3.85
C THR A 31 5.34 -0.33 -2.89
N VAL A 32 4.85 -1.41 -2.27
CA VAL A 32 3.77 -1.31 -1.29
C VAL A 32 4.19 -0.41 -0.13
N SER A 33 5.37 -0.66 0.42
CA SER A 33 5.88 0.10 1.55
C SER A 33 6.04 1.58 1.20
N ARG A 34 6.59 1.87 0.02
CA ARG A 34 6.80 3.24 -0.42
C ARG A 34 5.47 3.98 -0.60
N LYS A 35 4.49 3.31 -1.20
CA LYS A 35 3.19 3.94 -1.40
C LYS A 35 2.48 4.23 -0.08
N LEU A 36 2.61 3.33 0.88
CA LEU A 36 2.02 3.56 2.20
C LEU A 36 2.72 4.70 2.92
N SER A 37 4.04 4.82 2.78
CA SER A 37 4.77 5.95 3.36
C SER A 37 4.31 7.27 2.75
N GLU A 38 4.10 7.30 1.44
CA GLU A 38 3.59 8.49 0.77
C GLU A 38 2.21 8.87 1.30
N LEU A 39 1.36 7.88 1.52
CA LEU A 39 0.03 8.11 2.05
C LEU A 39 0.09 8.68 3.47
N GLU A 40 0.97 8.15 4.30
CA GLU A 40 1.14 8.64 5.65
C GLU A 40 1.60 10.10 5.66
N GLU A 41 2.55 10.43 4.79
CA GLU A 41 3.01 11.82 4.65
C GLU A 41 1.87 12.74 4.24
N HIS A 42 1.05 12.28 3.31
CA HIS A 42 -0.06 13.07 2.80
C HIS A 42 -1.10 13.33 3.89
N LEU A 43 -1.30 12.37 4.76
CA LEU A 43 -2.26 12.49 5.87
C LEU A 43 -1.66 13.21 7.09
N GLY A 44 -0.36 13.44 7.09
CA GLY A 44 0.29 14.14 8.19
C GLY A 44 0.50 13.27 9.44
N VAL A 45 0.57 11.98 9.27
CA VAL A 45 0.78 11.05 10.38
C VAL A 45 2.14 10.40 10.31
#